data_1021de5ccda130cd5ce11b7b74deca1f
#
_entry.id   1021de5ccda130cd5ce11b7b74deca1f
#
_cell.length_a   1.000
_cell.length_b   1.000
_cell.length_c   1.000
_cell.angle_alpha   90.00
_cell.angle_beta   90.00
_cell.angle_gamma   90.00
#
_symmetry.space_group_name_H-M   'P 1'
#
loop_
_entity.id
_entity.type
_entity.pdbx_description
1 polymer ?
#
loop_
_entity_poly.entity_id
_entity_poly.type
_entity_poly.pdbx_seq_one_letter_code
_entity_poly.pdbx_strand_id
1 'polypeptide(L)'
;MKKVPPSIMLKNSIRRAGSDRAIGFRFAGIAWVLAACAVLATSAPAVASFDRLLEAVVRIDVRETSFEGGSSRLVSGVGSGVILSKDGLVLTNAHVVSPQAVDIWITLSSLERVRAELLGWDHWTDLALLRLDMENVKERKLRYSVAKFGRSDSLKPGQTVFAAGTPHGLSRTVTKGIISNKERYYRDSTGIRGYETGFFNTWLQTDAAINPGNSGGPLVDTDGRVIGINTRTYLGADNLGFAIPEKTARQVMQALERQGEVDRSYIGISPGFLQDMEAFYELEANQGLLINSVDPGSPAAVAGIRASDIVLSIDGKHFDGRFPEQIPPIRNLIASYAVGAEISMEMKRGEESFIVQVVTERLESRVGKEWAFEKWGLTVREVSRTFARERQLETDDGVVVIGTQSAFPAEKAGLRRGDVISKINQTELGGLDDLKGYYDAYESLPEALLMETLRNRTVSFKVIKP
;
A
#
# COMPACT_ATOMS: atom_id res chain seq x y z
N MET A 1 -7.30 60.74 -12.45
CA MET A 1 -6.47 61.91 -12.88
C MET A 1 -5.00 61.48 -12.93
N LYS A 2 -4.33 61.93 -14.04
CA LYS A 2 -2.90 61.82 -14.38
C LYS A 2 -2.45 60.44 -14.92
N LYS A 3 -2.00 60.28 -16.11
CA LYS A 3 -1.58 60.96 -17.34
C LYS A 3 -0.61 60.00 -18.00
N VAL A 4 -0.94 59.55 -19.19
CA VAL A 4 -0.04 58.86 -20.14
C VAL A 4 0.80 59.94 -20.86
N PRO A 5 2.02 59.68 -21.24
CA PRO A 5 2.61 60.30 -22.42
C PRO A 5 3.30 59.25 -23.37
N PRO A 6 3.82 59.71 -24.54
CA PRO A 6 3.33 59.23 -25.82
C PRO A 6 4.42 58.51 -26.65
N SER A 7 3.94 57.97 -27.80
CA SER A 7 4.60 57.34 -28.92
C SER A 7 5.73 58.18 -29.55
N ILE A 8 6.81 57.49 -29.99
CA ILE A 8 7.78 58.03 -30.95
C ILE A 8 7.81 57.14 -32.21
N MET A 9 7.36 57.75 -33.30
CA MET A 9 7.60 57.30 -34.69
C MET A 9 9.01 57.69 -35.13
N LEU A 10 9.66 56.83 -35.87
CA LEU A 10 10.76 57.21 -36.80
C LEU A 10 10.79 56.28 -38.00
N LYS A 11 10.38 56.77 -39.00
CA LYS A 11 10.67 57.07 -40.42
C LYS A 11 11.65 56.13 -41.14
N ASN A 12 11.10 55.64 -42.26
CA ASN A 12 11.75 55.04 -43.45
C ASN A 12 12.95 55.80 -43.96
N SER A 13 13.97 55.07 -44.43
CA SER A 13 14.75 55.51 -45.57
C SER A 13 15.19 54.30 -46.43
N ILE A 14 14.70 54.31 -47.63
CA ILE A 14 15.06 53.42 -48.72
C ILE A 14 16.38 53.92 -49.32
N ARG A 15 17.35 53.03 -49.51
CA ARG A 15 18.38 53.21 -50.55
C ARG A 15 18.62 51.93 -51.36
N ARG A 16 18.39 51.98 -52.61
CA ARG A 16 18.74 51.04 -53.73
C ARG A 16 20.20 51.11 -54.05
N ALA A 17 20.87 50.00 -54.31
CA ALA A 17 21.92 49.70 -55.28
C ALA A 17 22.18 48.19 -55.11
N GLY A 18 22.18 47.34 -56.07
CA GLY A 18 22.49 47.29 -57.43
C GLY A 18 23.32 46.05 -57.69
N SER A 19 22.80 45.10 -58.48
CA SER A 19 23.39 44.13 -59.39
C SER A 19 24.39 43.06 -58.96
N ASP A 20 24.04 41.86 -59.41
CA ASP A 20 24.87 40.78 -59.94
C ASP A 20 25.60 39.82 -58.96
N ARG A 21 25.05 38.62 -58.82
CA ARG A 21 25.64 37.36 -59.31
C ARG A 21 24.75 36.17 -58.89
N ALA A 22 24.10 35.57 -59.86
CA ALA A 22 23.58 34.24 -59.84
C ALA A 22 24.75 33.27 -59.87
N ILE A 23 24.69 32.21 -58.95
CA ILE A 23 25.15 30.85 -59.17
C ILE A 23 25.28 30.23 -57.70
N GLY A 24 24.49 29.21 -57.40
CA GLY A 24 24.78 28.36 -56.22
C GLY A 24 23.61 27.97 -55.32
N PHE A 25 22.41 27.71 -55.85
CA PHE A 25 21.35 27.12 -55.09
C PHE A 25 20.80 25.85 -55.76
N ARG A 26 21.49 24.72 -55.58
CA ARG A 26 20.92 23.41 -55.98
C ARG A 26 21.30 22.21 -55.09
N PHE A 27 21.85 22.35 -53.89
CA PHE A 27 22.13 21.19 -53.03
C PHE A 27 21.68 21.27 -51.56
N ALA A 28 21.03 22.36 -51.14
CA ALA A 28 20.58 22.47 -49.73
C ALA A 28 19.17 21.91 -49.46
N GLY A 29 18.35 21.67 -50.50
CA GLY A 29 16.97 21.23 -50.31
C GLY A 29 16.79 19.73 -49.95
N ILE A 30 17.74 18.88 -50.39
CA ILE A 30 17.61 17.42 -50.17
C ILE A 30 18.04 17.01 -48.75
N ALA A 31 18.99 17.71 -48.15
CA ALA A 31 19.46 17.43 -46.79
C ALA A 31 18.39 17.75 -45.71
N TRP A 32 17.55 18.76 -45.91
CA TRP A 32 16.47 19.11 -44.99
C TRP A 32 15.28 18.16 -45.03
N VAL A 33 14.97 17.59 -46.21
CA VAL A 33 13.88 16.59 -46.33
C VAL A 33 14.27 15.26 -45.69
N LEU A 34 15.54 14.84 -45.80
CA LEU A 34 16.04 13.64 -45.15
C LEU A 34 16.17 13.81 -43.61
N ALA A 35 16.52 14.99 -43.10
CA ALA A 35 16.55 15.29 -41.68
C ALA A 35 15.14 15.36 -41.09
N ALA A 36 14.15 15.90 -41.81
CA ALA A 36 12.74 15.92 -41.36
C ALA A 36 12.12 14.52 -41.36
N CYS A 37 12.46 13.63 -42.31
CA CYS A 37 12.03 12.24 -42.32
C CYS A 37 12.70 11.40 -41.21
N ALA A 38 13.94 11.70 -40.81
CA ALA A 38 14.62 11.02 -39.72
C ALA A 38 14.04 11.41 -38.35
N VAL A 39 13.56 12.65 -38.18
CA VAL A 39 12.90 13.08 -36.92
C VAL A 39 11.48 12.50 -36.78
N LEU A 40 10.78 12.25 -37.88
CA LEU A 40 9.46 11.60 -37.85
C LEU A 40 9.51 10.08 -37.65
N ALA A 41 10.67 9.44 -37.96
CA ALA A 41 10.82 7.98 -37.77
C ALA A 41 11.16 7.57 -36.33
N THR A 42 11.55 8.50 -35.44
CA THR A 42 11.93 8.17 -34.06
C THR A 42 10.78 8.28 -33.02
N SER A 43 9.62 8.80 -33.41
CA SER A 43 8.47 8.93 -32.51
C SER A 43 7.48 7.73 -32.52
N ALA A 44 7.53 6.88 -33.54
CA ALA A 44 6.61 5.76 -33.72
C ALA A 44 6.69 4.66 -32.61
N PRO A 45 7.87 4.28 -32.04
CA PRO A 45 7.92 3.22 -31.03
C PRO A 45 7.36 3.63 -29.68
N ALA A 46 7.43 4.89 -29.27
CA ALA A 46 6.93 5.36 -27.98
C ALA A 46 5.39 5.38 -27.93
N VAL A 47 4.73 5.82 -29.01
CA VAL A 47 3.25 5.84 -29.09
C VAL A 47 2.70 4.42 -29.05
N ALA A 48 3.25 3.49 -29.83
CA ALA A 48 2.82 2.10 -29.85
C ALA A 48 3.06 1.37 -28.51
N SER A 49 4.03 1.80 -27.71
CA SER A 49 4.28 1.27 -26.36
C SER A 49 3.21 1.73 -25.37
N PHE A 50 2.79 2.99 -25.47
CA PHE A 50 1.79 3.58 -24.60
C PHE A 50 0.38 3.01 -24.87
N ASP A 51 0.02 2.79 -26.12
CA ASP A 51 -1.26 2.16 -26.50
C ASP A 51 -1.35 0.75 -25.94
N ARG A 52 -0.27 -0.06 -26.02
CA ARG A 52 -0.23 -1.40 -25.42
C ARG A 52 -0.35 -1.36 -23.90
N LEU A 53 0.25 -0.37 -23.24
CA LEU A 53 0.07 -0.17 -21.82
C LEU A 53 -1.40 0.05 -21.49
N LEU A 54 -2.07 0.97 -22.19
CA LEU A 54 -3.48 1.28 -21.95
C LEU A 54 -4.40 0.07 -22.19
N GLU A 55 -4.04 -0.82 -23.10
CA GLU A 55 -4.74 -2.10 -23.29
C GLU A 55 -4.51 -3.10 -22.13
N ALA A 56 -3.44 -2.94 -21.35
CA ALA A 56 -3.15 -3.75 -20.18
C ALA A 56 -3.77 -3.20 -18.88
N VAL A 57 -4.25 -1.95 -18.90
CA VAL A 57 -4.96 -1.35 -17.76
C VAL A 57 -6.41 -1.82 -17.76
N VAL A 58 -6.85 -2.34 -16.61
CA VAL A 58 -8.17 -2.91 -16.45
C VAL A 58 -8.94 -2.25 -15.32
N ARG A 59 -10.28 -2.28 -15.43
CA ARG A 59 -11.17 -1.94 -14.33
C ARG A 59 -11.49 -3.20 -13.54
N ILE A 60 -11.52 -3.05 -12.22
CA ILE A 60 -11.88 -4.10 -11.28
C ILE A 60 -13.17 -3.69 -10.60
N ASP A 61 -14.21 -4.51 -10.75
CA ASP A 61 -15.46 -4.41 -10.01
C ASP A 61 -15.48 -5.56 -9.00
N VAL A 62 -15.56 -5.24 -7.71
CA VAL A 62 -15.58 -6.23 -6.64
C VAL A 62 -16.86 -6.12 -5.83
N ARG A 63 -17.42 -7.27 -5.44
CA ARG A 63 -18.43 -7.36 -4.38
C ARG A 63 -17.82 -8.15 -3.23
N GLU A 64 -17.93 -7.63 -2.04
CA GLU A 64 -17.35 -8.25 -0.85
C GLU A 64 -18.27 -8.12 0.35
N THR A 65 -18.09 -8.99 1.33
CA THR A 65 -18.78 -8.91 2.60
C THR A 65 -18.09 -7.87 3.48
N SER A 66 -18.82 -6.85 3.89
CA SER A 66 -18.40 -5.88 4.89
C SER A 66 -19.03 -6.21 6.23
N PHE A 67 -18.22 -6.18 7.27
CA PHE A 67 -18.62 -6.37 8.66
C PHE A 67 -18.69 -5.07 9.47
N GLU A 68 -18.71 -3.94 8.80
CA GLU A 68 -18.84 -2.64 9.45
C GLU A 68 -20.28 -2.39 9.92
N GLY A 69 -20.43 -1.79 11.11
CA GLY A 69 -21.72 -1.32 11.61
C GLY A 69 -22.58 -2.39 12.28
N GLY A 70 -22.03 -3.53 12.70
CA GLY A 70 -22.72 -4.52 13.54
C GLY A 70 -23.55 -5.57 12.78
N SER A 71 -23.47 -5.59 11.44
CA SER A 71 -24.10 -6.59 10.58
C SER A 71 -23.21 -6.91 9.38
N SER A 72 -23.42 -8.07 8.77
CA SER A 72 -22.81 -8.39 7.48
C SER A 72 -23.63 -7.82 6.34
N ARG A 73 -22.95 -7.23 5.36
CA ARG A 73 -23.62 -6.71 4.15
C ARG A 73 -22.70 -6.80 2.96
N LEU A 74 -23.28 -7.03 1.79
CA LEU A 74 -22.55 -6.96 0.54
C LEU A 74 -22.35 -5.49 0.15
N VAL A 75 -21.11 -5.12 -0.08
CA VAL A 75 -20.70 -3.81 -0.59
C VAL A 75 -20.02 -3.99 -1.94
N SER A 76 -20.11 -2.97 -2.78
CA SER A 76 -19.42 -2.94 -4.07
C SER A 76 -18.30 -1.93 -4.07
N GLY A 77 -17.17 -2.30 -4.64
CA GLY A 77 -16.00 -1.45 -4.84
C GLY A 77 -15.59 -1.43 -6.31
N VAL A 78 -14.90 -0.37 -6.70
CA VAL A 78 -14.31 -0.22 -8.03
C VAL A 78 -12.88 0.26 -7.87
N GLY A 79 -11.98 -0.34 -8.65
CA GLY A 79 -10.58 0.07 -8.73
C GLY A 79 -9.99 -0.22 -10.11
N SER A 80 -8.70 -0.08 -10.20
CA SER A 80 -7.91 -0.41 -11.39
C SER A 80 -6.96 -1.57 -11.11
N GLY A 81 -6.47 -2.16 -12.19
CA GLY A 81 -5.39 -3.13 -12.17
C GLY A 81 -4.56 -3.05 -13.43
N VAL A 82 -3.44 -3.76 -13.43
CA VAL A 82 -2.58 -3.88 -14.60
C VAL A 82 -2.27 -5.35 -14.88
N ILE A 83 -2.49 -5.80 -16.12
CA ILE A 83 -2.15 -7.16 -16.57
C ILE A 83 -0.64 -7.24 -16.80
N LEU A 84 0.04 -8.14 -16.11
CA LEU A 84 1.49 -8.29 -16.10
C LEU A 84 2.01 -9.62 -16.65
N SER A 85 1.11 -10.56 -16.98
CA SER A 85 1.51 -11.83 -17.60
C SER A 85 0.55 -12.28 -18.69
N LYS A 86 1.02 -13.18 -19.57
CA LYS A 86 0.18 -13.84 -20.58
C LYS A 86 -0.80 -14.85 -19.98
N ASP A 87 -0.57 -15.25 -18.74
CA ASP A 87 -1.42 -16.17 -17.99
C ASP A 87 -2.49 -15.43 -17.17
N GLY A 88 -2.72 -14.16 -17.52
CA GLY A 88 -3.80 -13.35 -16.95
C GLY A 88 -3.57 -12.88 -15.51
N LEU A 89 -2.32 -12.72 -15.07
CA LEU A 89 -2.03 -12.13 -13.76
C LEU A 89 -2.29 -10.62 -13.79
N VAL A 90 -3.10 -10.16 -12.85
CA VAL A 90 -3.49 -8.75 -12.68
C VAL A 90 -3.04 -8.29 -11.30
N LEU A 91 -2.17 -7.30 -11.25
CA LEU A 91 -1.74 -6.67 -10.01
C LEU A 91 -2.63 -5.47 -9.70
N THR A 92 -3.04 -5.33 -8.45
CA THR A 92 -3.86 -4.24 -7.93
C THR A 92 -3.51 -3.93 -6.47
N ASN A 93 -4.26 -3.04 -5.81
CA ASN A 93 -4.07 -2.78 -4.39
C ASN A 93 -4.90 -3.73 -3.51
N ALA A 94 -4.38 -4.01 -2.30
CA ALA A 94 -5.05 -4.81 -1.29
C ALA A 94 -6.35 -4.17 -0.77
N HIS A 95 -6.43 -2.84 -0.78
CA HIS A 95 -7.65 -2.13 -0.41
C HIS A 95 -8.73 -2.13 -1.51
N VAL A 96 -8.39 -2.47 -2.77
CA VAL A 96 -9.35 -2.64 -3.87
C VAL A 96 -10.03 -4.00 -3.77
N VAL A 97 -9.26 -5.06 -3.47
CA VAL A 97 -9.77 -6.43 -3.37
C VAL A 97 -9.24 -7.08 -2.10
N SER A 98 -10.13 -7.65 -1.30
CA SER A 98 -9.77 -8.30 -0.04
C SER A 98 -10.15 -9.79 -0.04
N PRO A 99 -9.69 -10.56 0.96
CA PRO A 99 -10.11 -11.95 1.15
C PRO A 99 -11.62 -12.13 1.38
N GLN A 100 -12.35 -11.06 1.72
CA GLN A 100 -13.81 -11.06 1.84
C GLN A 100 -14.54 -10.90 0.50
N ALA A 101 -13.82 -10.83 -0.62
CA ALA A 101 -14.40 -10.73 -1.96
C ALA A 101 -15.22 -11.98 -2.29
N VAL A 102 -16.48 -11.77 -2.64
CA VAL A 102 -17.43 -12.82 -3.06
C VAL A 102 -17.43 -12.95 -4.57
N ASP A 103 -17.18 -11.84 -5.28
CA ASP A 103 -17.26 -11.78 -6.73
C ASP A 103 -16.31 -10.70 -7.26
N ILE A 104 -15.45 -11.08 -8.19
CA ILE A 104 -14.45 -10.19 -8.80
C ILE A 104 -14.62 -10.23 -10.31
N TRP A 105 -14.86 -9.07 -10.91
CA TRP A 105 -14.99 -8.90 -12.35
C TRP A 105 -13.94 -7.93 -12.87
N ILE A 106 -13.28 -8.33 -13.94
CA ILE A 106 -12.31 -7.53 -14.68
C ILE A 106 -12.95 -7.09 -15.98
N THR A 107 -12.99 -5.78 -16.22
CA THR A 107 -13.36 -5.22 -17.51
C THR A 107 -12.07 -4.88 -18.28
N LEU A 108 -11.89 -5.57 -19.40
CA LEU A 108 -10.75 -5.41 -20.30
C LEU A 108 -10.87 -4.11 -21.12
N SER A 109 -9.81 -3.76 -21.84
CA SER A 109 -9.79 -2.59 -22.74
C SER A 109 -10.82 -2.67 -23.87
N SER A 110 -11.23 -3.87 -24.26
CA SER A 110 -12.30 -4.14 -25.23
C SER A 110 -13.70 -3.97 -24.66
N LEU A 111 -13.85 -3.58 -23.39
CA LEU A 111 -15.08 -3.52 -22.59
C LEU A 111 -15.69 -4.90 -22.28
N GLU A 112 -15.02 -5.98 -22.66
CA GLU A 112 -15.41 -7.33 -22.29
C GLU A 112 -15.13 -7.58 -20.81
N ARG A 113 -16.05 -8.30 -20.14
CA ARG A 113 -15.93 -8.64 -18.73
C ARG A 113 -15.52 -10.10 -18.56
N VAL A 114 -14.57 -10.34 -17.67
CA VAL A 114 -14.06 -11.66 -17.31
C VAL A 114 -14.05 -11.78 -15.79
N ARG A 115 -14.40 -12.95 -15.26
CA ARG A 115 -14.22 -13.23 -13.84
C ARG A 115 -12.74 -13.35 -13.50
N ALA A 116 -12.42 -13.06 -12.25
CA ALA A 116 -11.08 -13.28 -11.73
C ALA A 116 -11.15 -13.88 -10.33
N GLU A 117 -10.08 -14.54 -9.93
CA GLU A 117 -9.86 -15.08 -8.59
C GLU A 117 -8.76 -14.31 -7.88
N LEU A 118 -8.86 -14.20 -6.56
CA LEU A 118 -7.80 -13.65 -5.72
C LEU A 118 -6.76 -14.74 -5.46
N LEU A 119 -5.55 -14.58 -6.00
CA LEU A 119 -4.43 -15.52 -5.75
C LEU A 119 -3.72 -15.23 -4.45
N GLY A 120 -3.61 -13.96 -4.08
CA GLY A 120 -2.94 -13.57 -2.86
C GLY A 120 -3.15 -12.10 -2.51
N TRP A 121 -2.94 -11.80 -1.22
CA TRP A 121 -3.25 -10.50 -0.64
C TRP A 121 -2.22 -10.11 0.41
N ASP A 122 -1.71 -8.89 0.32
CA ASP A 122 -0.69 -8.36 1.21
C ASP A 122 -1.03 -6.94 1.66
N HIS A 123 -1.72 -6.82 2.78
CA HIS A 123 -2.06 -5.52 3.36
C HIS A 123 -0.82 -4.72 3.81
N TRP A 124 0.27 -5.40 4.14
CA TRP A 124 1.51 -4.77 4.58
C TRP A 124 2.14 -3.87 3.51
N THR A 125 2.01 -4.22 2.24
CA THR A 125 2.45 -3.39 1.10
C THR A 125 1.29 -2.78 0.31
N ASP A 126 0.03 -3.09 0.67
CA ASP A 126 -1.15 -2.68 -0.07
C ASP A 126 -1.22 -3.23 -1.50
N LEU A 127 -0.84 -4.50 -1.69
CA LEU A 127 -0.90 -5.18 -2.99
C LEU A 127 -1.76 -6.44 -2.94
N ALA A 128 -2.45 -6.71 -4.04
CA ALA A 128 -3.20 -7.94 -4.28
C ALA A 128 -2.94 -8.46 -5.69
N LEU A 129 -2.89 -9.77 -5.84
CA LEU A 129 -2.70 -10.44 -7.12
C LEU A 129 -3.96 -11.23 -7.48
N LEU A 130 -4.47 -10.98 -8.67
CA LEU A 130 -5.62 -11.66 -9.24
C LEU A 130 -5.18 -12.49 -10.46
N ARG A 131 -5.97 -13.51 -10.80
CA ARG A 131 -5.88 -14.24 -12.05
C ARG A 131 -7.21 -14.19 -12.79
N LEU A 132 -7.17 -13.85 -14.08
CA LEU A 132 -8.32 -13.94 -14.96
C LEU A 132 -8.77 -15.40 -15.11
N ASP A 133 -10.06 -15.62 -15.27
CA ASP A 133 -10.59 -16.91 -15.73
C ASP A 133 -10.11 -17.19 -17.16
N MET A 134 -9.00 -17.91 -17.25
CA MET A 134 -8.31 -18.18 -18.51
C MET A 134 -9.06 -19.18 -19.41
N GLU A 135 -9.98 -19.97 -18.87
CA GLU A 135 -10.87 -20.82 -19.67
C GLU A 135 -11.86 -19.95 -20.43
N ASN A 136 -12.55 -19.04 -19.73
CA ASN A 136 -13.46 -18.08 -20.32
C ASN A 136 -12.77 -17.15 -21.33
N VAL A 137 -11.54 -16.71 -21.04
CA VAL A 137 -10.72 -15.91 -21.98
C VAL A 137 -10.47 -16.67 -23.29
N LYS A 138 -10.12 -17.96 -23.21
CA LYS A 138 -9.85 -18.82 -24.38
C LYS A 138 -11.13 -19.11 -25.18
N GLU A 139 -12.18 -19.53 -24.51
CA GLU A 139 -13.48 -19.85 -25.14
C GLU A 139 -14.04 -18.66 -25.92
N ARG A 140 -14.01 -17.46 -25.33
CA ARG A 140 -14.51 -16.22 -25.93
C ARG A 140 -13.49 -15.53 -26.84
N LYS A 141 -12.26 -16.08 -26.97
CA LYS A 141 -11.16 -15.52 -27.78
C LYS A 141 -10.85 -14.06 -27.43
N LEU A 142 -10.94 -13.73 -26.14
CA LEU A 142 -10.71 -12.37 -25.66
C LEU A 142 -9.23 -11.99 -25.81
N ARG A 143 -8.99 -10.72 -26.10
CA ARG A 143 -7.64 -10.19 -26.28
C ARG A 143 -7.33 -9.15 -25.21
N TYR A 144 -6.12 -9.16 -24.73
CA TYR A 144 -5.56 -8.16 -23.82
C TYR A 144 -4.06 -8.01 -24.08
N SER A 145 -3.51 -6.88 -23.69
CA SER A 145 -2.07 -6.62 -23.71
C SER A 145 -1.46 -6.89 -22.34
N VAL A 146 -0.15 -7.09 -22.33
CA VAL A 146 0.65 -7.31 -21.12
C VAL A 146 1.60 -6.13 -20.95
N ALA A 147 1.51 -5.44 -19.82
CA ALA A 147 2.42 -4.34 -19.47
C ALA A 147 3.80 -4.89 -19.09
N LYS A 148 4.81 -4.07 -19.27
CA LYS A 148 6.19 -4.40 -18.90
C LYS A 148 6.62 -3.55 -17.72
N PHE A 149 7.31 -4.17 -16.79
CA PHE A 149 7.96 -3.45 -15.71
C PHE A 149 9.15 -2.62 -16.21
N GLY A 150 9.30 -1.42 -15.65
CA GLY A 150 10.45 -0.55 -15.77
C GLY A 150 11.48 -0.79 -14.65
N ARG A 151 12.04 0.30 -14.13
CA ARG A 151 13.02 0.28 -13.03
C ARG A 151 12.79 1.47 -12.10
N SER A 152 12.25 1.21 -10.93
CA SER A 152 11.95 2.26 -9.94
C SER A 152 13.20 2.78 -9.21
N ASP A 153 14.26 1.99 -9.11
CA ASP A 153 15.54 2.37 -8.49
C ASP A 153 16.32 3.45 -9.24
N SER A 154 16.13 3.54 -10.57
CA SER A 154 16.82 4.50 -11.44
C SER A 154 16.10 5.83 -11.58
N LEU A 155 14.92 6.01 -10.98
CA LEU A 155 14.13 7.24 -11.08
C LEU A 155 14.83 8.43 -10.41
N LYS A 156 14.55 9.62 -10.95
CA LYS A 156 15.05 10.89 -10.43
C LYS A 156 13.88 11.88 -10.24
N PRO A 157 13.92 12.72 -9.22
CA PRO A 157 12.99 13.84 -9.08
C PRO A 157 13.00 14.71 -10.38
N GLY A 158 11.81 15.16 -10.80
CA GLY A 158 11.61 15.90 -12.04
C GLY A 158 11.38 15.01 -13.28
N GLN A 159 11.59 13.70 -13.20
CA GLN A 159 11.33 12.80 -14.33
C GLN A 159 9.83 12.71 -14.63
N THR A 160 9.46 12.91 -15.91
CA THR A 160 8.06 12.80 -16.36
C THR A 160 7.52 11.39 -16.19
N VAL A 161 6.31 11.30 -15.64
CA VAL A 161 5.56 10.05 -15.44
C VAL A 161 4.10 10.22 -15.78
N PHE A 162 3.40 9.11 -15.97
CA PHE A 162 1.97 9.09 -16.23
C PHE A 162 1.30 8.09 -15.28
N ALA A 163 0.21 8.51 -14.66
CA ALA A 163 -0.64 7.60 -13.90
C ALA A 163 -1.81 7.19 -14.78
N ALA A 164 -2.05 5.89 -14.90
CA ALA A 164 -3.15 5.34 -15.67
C ALA A 164 -4.12 4.57 -14.76
N GLY A 165 -5.41 4.61 -15.10
CA GLY A 165 -6.44 3.92 -14.35
C GLY A 165 -7.84 4.12 -14.94
N THR A 166 -8.86 3.74 -14.16
CA THR A 166 -10.28 3.80 -14.54
C THR A 166 -11.11 4.58 -13.50
N PRO A 167 -10.78 5.87 -13.24
CA PRO A 167 -11.43 6.65 -12.20
C PRO A 167 -12.95 6.73 -12.44
N HIS A 168 -13.72 6.59 -11.37
CA HIS A 168 -15.20 6.62 -11.39
C HIS A 168 -15.83 5.68 -12.44
N GLY A 169 -15.12 4.63 -12.84
CA GLY A 169 -15.58 3.71 -13.89
C GLY A 169 -15.44 4.24 -15.32
N LEU A 170 -14.83 5.42 -15.49
CA LEU A 170 -14.46 5.95 -16.80
C LEU A 170 -13.29 5.14 -17.36
N SER A 171 -13.41 4.66 -18.58
CA SER A 171 -12.37 3.83 -19.20
C SER A 171 -11.10 4.64 -19.47
N ARG A 172 -9.97 4.11 -18.99
CA ARG A 172 -8.60 4.52 -19.38
C ARG A 172 -8.31 6.01 -19.31
N THR A 173 -8.31 6.53 -18.09
CA THR A 173 -7.83 7.89 -17.82
C THR A 173 -6.33 7.87 -17.62
N VAL A 174 -5.64 8.85 -18.23
CA VAL A 174 -4.20 9.06 -18.04
C VAL A 174 -3.99 10.48 -17.54
N THR A 175 -3.22 10.61 -16.48
CA THR A 175 -2.76 11.89 -15.96
C THR A 175 -1.24 11.99 -16.05
N LYS A 176 -0.71 13.17 -16.34
CA LYS A 176 0.72 13.42 -16.48
C LYS A 176 1.23 14.20 -15.28
N GLY A 177 2.42 13.87 -14.82
CA GLY A 177 3.14 14.58 -13.77
C GLY A 177 4.62 14.23 -13.79
N ILE A 178 5.28 14.42 -12.65
CA ILE A 178 6.70 14.10 -12.43
C ILE A 178 6.86 13.23 -11.18
N ILE A 179 8.01 12.58 -11.04
CA ILE A 179 8.47 12.06 -9.75
C ILE A 179 8.86 13.25 -8.88
N SER A 180 8.13 13.47 -7.80
CA SER A 180 8.43 14.52 -6.81
C SER A 180 9.46 14.02 -5.78
N ASN A 181 9.37 12.74 -5.38
CA ASN A 181 10.31 12.06 -4.50
C ASN A 181 10.26 10.54 -4.76
N LYS A 182 11.40 9.84 -4.75
CA LYS A 182 11.46 8.40 -5.01
C LYS A 182 11.49 7.52 -3.76
N GLU A 183 11.71 8.10 -2.61
CA GLU A 183 11.89 7.41 -1.32
C GLU A 183 11.12 8.14 -0.20
N ARG A 184 9.88 8.56 -0.48
CA ARG A 184 9.06 9.27 0.51
C ARG A 184 8.61 8.30 1.60
N TYR A 185 8.90 8.64 2.86
CA TYR A 185 8.21 8.05 3.99
C TYR A 185 6.92 8.81 4.26
N TYR A 186 5.83 8.09 4.28
CA TYR A 186 4.52 8.60 4.68
C TYR A 186 3.77 7.50 5.40
N ARG A 187 3.38 7.78 6.64
CA ARG A 187 2.56 6.88 7.43
C ARG A 187 1.11 7.36 7.39
N ASP A 188 0.25 6.57 6.79
CA ASP A 188 -1.19 6.81 6.81
C ASP A 188 -1.79 6.21 8.07
N SER A 189 -2.06 7.08 9.07
CA SER A 189 -2.69 6.68 10.33
C SER A 189 -4.20 6.47 10.20
N THR A 190 -4.81 6.88 9.09
CA THR A 190 -6.27 6.79 8.92
C THR A 190 -6.72 5.38 8.56
N GLY A 191 -5.85 4.58 7.99
CA GLY A 191 -6.06 3.19 7.63
C GLY A 191 -7.27 2.97 6.71
N ILE A 192 -7.07 2.28 5.60
CA ILE A 192 -8.18 1.81 4.79
C ILE A 192 -8.74 0.56 5.48
N ARG A 193 -10.06 0.46 5.63
CA ARG A 193 -10.75 -0.67 6.32
C ARG A 193 -10.32 -0.87 7.79
N GLY A 194 -9.89 0.20 8.47
CA GLY A 194 -9.56 0.15 9.90
C GLY A 194 -8.22 -0.49 10.26
N TYR A 195 -7.34 -0.70 9.29
CA TYR A 195 -5.95 -1.11 9.50
C TYR A 195 -4.99 -0.32 8.60
N GLU A 196 -3.79 -0.11 9.08
CA GLU A 196 -2.73 0.57 8.34
C GLU A 196 -2.25 -0.32 7.19
N THR A 197 -2.12 0.26 6.00
CA THR A 197 -1.53 -0.42 4.84
C THR A 197 -0.23 0.26 4.44
N GLY A 198 0.65 -0.47 3.76
CA GLY A 198 1.91 0.09 3.26
C GLY A 198 2.98 0.30 4.33
N PHE A 199 2.92 -0.42 5.43
CA PHE A 199 3.88 -0.33 6.55
C PHE A 199 5.35 -0.54 6.12
N PHE A 200 5.58 -1.36 5.10
CA PHE A 200 6.90 -1.65 4.55
C PHE A 200 7.28 -0.78 3.35
N ASN A 201 6.43 0.19 2.97
CA ASN A 201 6.67 0.97 1.76
C ASN A 201 7.51 2.21 2.03
N THR A 202 8.50 2.45 1.17
CA THR A 202 8.90 3.78 0.76
C THR A 202 8.19 4.09 -0.55
N TRP A 203 7.58 5.26 -0.64
CA TRP A 203 6.67 5.59 -1.71
C TRP A 203 7.35 6.37 -2.84
N LEU A 204 6.94 6.13 -4.07
CA LEU A 204 7.12 7.09 -5.15
C LEU A 204 6.08 8.19 -4.97
N GLN A 205 6.52 9.42 -4.74
CA GLN A 205 5.65 10.59 -4.70
C GLN A 205 5.58 11.22 -6.08
N THR A 206 4.38 11.58 -6.55
CA THR A 206 4.12 12.22 -7.83
C THR A 206 3.06 13.31 -7.71
N ASP A 207 3.13 14.32 -8.58
CA ASP A 207 2.08 15.33 -8.76
C ASP A 207 1.10 14.96 -9.89
N ALA A 208 1.30 13.82 -10.57
CA ALA A 208 0.29 13.25 -11.45
C ALA A 208 -1.00 13.01 -10.65
N ALA A 209 -2.13 13.49 -11.14
CA ALA A 209 -3.40 13.38 -10.41
C ALA A 209 -3.81 11.93 -10.19
N ILE A 210 -3.80 11.51 -8.92
CA ILE A 210 -4.32 10.23 -8.45
C ILE A 210 -5.69 10.51 -7.84
N ASN A 211 -6.72 9.87 -8.36
CA ASN A 211 -8.11 10.02 -7.92
C ASN A 211 -8.71 8.65 -7.57
N PRO A 212 -9.80 8.59 -6.79
CA PRO A 212 -10.53 7.34 -6.55
C PRO A 212 -10.85 6.62 -7.86
N GLY A 213 -10.39 5.36 -7.98
CA GLY A 213 -10.46 4.56 -9.19
C GLY A 213 -9.15 4.40 -9.95
N ASN A 214 -8.13 5.26 -9.74
CA ASN A 214 -6.78 5.02 -10.24
C ASN A 214 -5.98 4.04 -9.36
N SER A 215 -6.42 3.82 -8.13
CA SER A 215 -5.79 2.86 -7.21
C SER A 215 -5.71 1.48 -7.84
N GLY A 216 -4.54 0.85 -7.78
CA GLY A 216 -4.20 -0.43 -8.42
C GLY A 216 -3.78 -0.32 -9.87
N GLY A 217 -4.02 0.82 -10.54
CA GLY A 217 -3.49 1.11 -11.86
C GLY A 217 -1.99 1.44 -11.85
N PRO A 218 -1.31 1.39 -13.00
CA PRO A 218 0.12 1.63 -13.06
C PRO A 218 0.50 3.12 -13.07
N LEU A 219 1.62 3.44 -12.41
CA LEU A 219 2.44 4.61 -12.69
C LEU A 219 3.51 4.18 -13.70
N VAL A 220 3.70 4.94 -14.79
CA VAL A 220 4.59 4.55 -15.89
C VAL A 220 5.54 5.65 -16.29
N ASP A 221 6.68 5.24 -16.86
CA ASP A 221 7.64 6.14 -17.49
C ASP A 221 7.18 6.58 -18.91
N THR A 222 8.00 7.39 -19.56
CA THR A 222 7.74 7.87 -20.94
C THR A 222 7.75 6.78 -22.00
N ASP A 223 8.32 5.60 -21.70
CA ASP A 223 8.32 4.43 -22.58
C ASP A 223 7.09 3.52 -22.34
N GLY A 224 6.18 3.88 -21.42
CA GLY A 224 5.02 3.09 -21.04
C GLY A 224 5.37 1.86 -20.18
N ARG A 225 6.50 1.87 -19.48
CA ARG A 225 6.89 0.80 -18.56
C ARG A 225 6.41 1.12 -17.15
N VAL A 226 5.90 0.11 -16.46
CA VAL A 226 5.39 0.22 -15.09
C VAL A 226 6.54 0.45 -14.12
N ILE A 227 6.60 1.62 -13.49
CA ILE A 227 7.58 2.02 -12.47
C ILE A 227 6.98 2.00 -11.06
N GLY A 228 5.66 1.87 -10.96
CA GLY A 228 4.96 1.74 -9.68
C GLY A 228 3.48 1.40 -9.86
N ILE A 229 2.81 1.15 -8.73
CA ILE A 229 1.35 0.92 -8.66
C ILE A 229 0.73 2.07 -7.87
N ASN A 230 -0.17 2.82 -8.50
CA ASN A 230 -0.89 3.93 -7.85
C ASN A 230 -1.69 3.42 -6.66
N THR A 231 -1.68 4.14 -5.55
CA THR A 231 -2.38 3.65 -4.35
C THR A 231 -3.23 4.73 -3.69
N ARG A 232 -2.66 5.86 -3.29
CA ARG A 232 -3.37 6.86 -2.49
C ARG A 232 -2.88 8.28 -2.75
N THR A 233 -3.65 9.23 -2.22
CA THR A 233 -3.29 10.64 -2.13
C THR A 233 -3.21 11.05 -0.66
N TYR A 234 -2.53 12.14 -0.37
CA TYR A 234 -2.57 12.77 0.94
C TYR A 234 -3.91 13.51 1.11
N LEU A 235 -4.70 13.12 2.11
CA LEU A 235 -5.98 13.78 2.39
C LEU A 235 -5.73 15.21 2.89
N GLY A 236 -6.32 16.19 2.20
CA GLY A 236 -6.22 17.61 2.56
C GLY A 236 -5.09 18.37 1.89
N ALA A 237 -4.41 17.78 0.91
CA ALA A 237 -3.46 18.48 0.06
C ALA A 237 -3.62 18.06 -1.41
N ASP A 238 -3.44 19.02 -2.31
CA ASP A 238 -3.48 18.79 -3.75
C ASP A 238 -2.12 18.31 -4.28
N ASN A 239 -2.15 17.49 -5.33
CA ASN A 239 -0.97 17.06 -6.06
C ASN A 239 0.06 16.26 -5.22
N LEU A 240 -0.40 15.55 -4.20
CA LEU A 240 0.39 14.61 -3.42
C LEU A 240 -0.12 13.18 -3.62
N GLY A 241 0.27 12.60 -4.75
CA GLY A 241 -0.02 11.20 -5.09
C GLY A 241 1.13 10.27 -4.68
N PHE A 242 0.79 9.03 -4.33
CA PHE A 242 1.75 7.99 -3.94
C PHE A 242 1.53 6.72 -4.75
N ALA A 243 2.66 6.11 -5.15
CA ALA A 243 2.66 4.81 -5.78
C ALA A 243 3.65 3.87 -5.09
N ILE A 244 3.34 2.58 -5.09
CA ILE A 244 4.22 1.52 -4.60
C ILE A 244 5.30 1.30 -5.68
N PRO A 245 6.61 1.38 -5.33
CA PRO A 245 7.68 1.21 -6.30
C PRO A 245 7.61 -0.14 -7.04
N GLU A 246 7.96 -0.16 -8.31
CA GLU A 246 7.98 -1.38 -9.15
C GLU A 246 8.80 -2.49 -8.51
N LYS A 247 9.94 -2.19 -7.89
CA LYS A 247 10.79 -3.17 -7.22
C LYS A 247 10.03 -3.94 -6.13
N THR A 248 9.29 -3.23 -5.28
CA THR A 248 8.43 -3.83 -4.25
C THR A 248 7.28 -4.61 -4.91
N ALA A 249 6.62 -4.00 -5.90
CA ALA A 249 5.50 -4.62 -6.60
C ALA A 249 5.87 -5.95 -7.26
N ARG A 250 7.05 -6.05 -7.87
CA ARG A 250 7.57 -7.28 -8.49
C ARG A 250 7.87 -8.36 -7.45
N GLN A 251 8.52 -8.02 -6.34
CA GLN A 251 8.85 -8.97 -5.27
C GLN A 251 7.59 -9.55 -4.63
N VAL A 252 6.63 -8.67 -4.31
CA VAL A 252 5.35 -9.08 -3.71
C VAL A 252 4.55 -9.93 -4.69
N MET A 253 4.41 -9.52 -5.95
CA MET A 253 3.71 -10.28 -6.98
C MET A 253 4.25 -11.72 -7.10
N GLN A 254 5.58 -11.89 -7.12
CA GLN A 254 6.22 -13.22 -7.19
C GLN A 254 5.92 -14.08 -5.96
N ALA A 255 5.90 -13.49 -4.76
CA ALA A 255 5.54 -14.21 -3.54
C ALA A 255 4.06 -14.62 -3.54
N LEU A 256 3.16 -13.69 -3.89
CA LEU A 256 1.72 -13.95 -3.97
C LEU A 256 1.38 -15.01 -5.03
N GLU A 257 2.07 -15.02 -6.18
CA GLU A 257 1.89 -16.04 -7.21
C GLU A 257 2.31 -17.42 -6.74
N ARG A 258 3.43 -17.51 -5.98
CA ARG A 258 4.00 -18.78 -5.55
C ARG A 258 3.22 -19.43 -4.40
N GLN A 259 2.76 -18.66 -3.43
CA GLN A 259 2.24 -19.19 -2.16
C GLN A 259 1.03 -18.41 -1.61
N GLY A 260 0.52 -17.41 -2.31
CA GLY A 260 -0.65 -16.62 -1.88
C GLY A 260 -0.39 -15.56 -0.82
N GLU A 261 0.79 -15.56 -0.22
CA GLU A 261 1.18 -14.65 0.86
C GLU A 261 2.65 -14.25 0.75
N VAL A 262 3.04 -13.22 1.49
CA VAL A 262 4.44 -12.78 1.60
C VAL A 262 4.99 -13.14 2.96
N ASP A 263 5.94 -14.08 3.00
CA ASP A 263 6.67 -14.39 4.23
C ASP A 263 7.54 -13.19 4.64
N ARG A 264 7.41 -12.81 5.89
CA ARG A 264 8.24 -11.79 6.53
C ARG A 264 8.66 -12.24 7.90
N SER A 265 9.91 -11.99 8.24
CA SER A 265 10.36 -12.18 9.60
C SER A 265 10.05 -10.98 10.50
N TYR A 266 10.04 -11.23 11.78
CA TYR A 266 9.67 -10.30 12.83
C TYR A 266 10.57 -10.55 14.04
N ILE A 267 10.97 -9.47 14.73
CA ILE A 267 11.73 -9.55 15.98
C ILE A 267 11.10 -8.79 17.14
N GLY A 268 10.09 -7.94 16.87
CA GLY A 268 9.33 -7.26 17.92
C GLY A 268 9.93 -5.97 18.43
N ILE A 269 10.61 -5.21 17.58
CA ILE A 269 11.06 -3.86 17.92
C ILE A 269 10.21 -2.81 17.23
N SER A 270 9.97 -1.69 17.92
CA SER A 270 9.40 -0.48 17.33
C SER A 270 10.52 0.53 17.14
N PRO A 271 11.02 0.71 15.90
CA PRO A 271 12.11 1.62 15.64
C PRO A 271 11.69 3.08 15.79
N GLY A 272 12.54 3.87 16.40
CA GLY A 272 12.52 5.33 16.47
C GLY A 272 13.64 5.93 15.64
N PHE A 273 13.60 7.24 15.48
CA PHE A 273 14.67 7.99 14.80
C PHE A 273 15.49 8.77 15.82
N LEU A 274 16.78 8.98 15.50
CA LEU A 274 17.77 9.59 16.39
C LEU A 274 18.02 11.07 16.13
N GLN A 275 17.28 11.68 15.20
CA GLN A 275 17.49 13.09 14.85
C GLN A 275 17.56 13.97 16.10
N ASP A 276 18.62 14.77 16.20
CA ASP A 276 18.90 15.70 17.29
C ASP A 276 19.11 15.05 18.68
N MET A 277 19.22 13.71 18.74
CA MET A 277 19.46 12.96 19.98
C MET A 277 20.84 12.28 20.02
N GLU A 278 21.62 12.33 18.94
CA GLU A 278 22.89 11.61 18.80
C GLU A 278 23.86 11.96 19.91
N ALA A 279 23.94 13.25 20.28
CA ALA A 279 24.81 13.72 21.35
C ALA A 279 24.46 13.17 22.74
N PHE A 280 23.17 12.89 23.00
CA PHE A 280 22.70 12.31 24.26
C PHE A 280 23.05 10.82 24.40
N TYR A 281 23.23 10.14 23.28
CA TYR A 281 23.61 8.73 23.24
C TYR A 281 25.09 8.53 22.91
N GLU A 282 25.88 9.62 22.86
CA GLU A 282 27.33 9.59 22.54
C GLU A 282 27.63 8.78 21.27
N LEU A 283 26.83 9.03 20.23
CA LEU A 283 26.98 8.38 18.94
C LEU A 283 27.71 9.26 17.95
N GLU A 284 28.51 8.64 17.10
CA GLU A 284 28.99 9.32 15.90
C GLU A 284 27.80 9.69 15.01
N ALA A 285 27.88 10.82 14.31
CA ALA A 285 26.85 11.23 13.35
C ALA A 285 26.64 10.14 12.32
N ASN A 286 25.38 9.92 11.95
CA ASN A 286 24.93 8.93 10.96
C ASN A 286 25.01 7.46 11.39
N GLN A 287 24.97 7.18 12.68
CA GLN A 287 24.99 5.80 13.18
C GLN A 287 23.78 5.49 14.08
N GLY A 288 23.29 4.27 13.94
CA GLY A 288 22.34 3.66 14.85
C GLY A 288 20.87 3.89 14.53
N LEU A 289 20.05 3.08 15.18
CA LEU A 289 18.59 3.07 15.16
C LEU A 289 18.08 3.00 16.59
N LEU A 290 17.32 3.98 17.04
CA LEU A 290 16.72 3.98 18.37
C LEU A 290 15.61 2.91 18.45
N ILE A 291 15.54 2.20 19.57
CA ILE A 291 14.39 1.34 19.89
C ILE A 291 13.45 2.11 20.83
N ASN A 292 12.28 2.48 20.31
CA ASN A 292 11.24 3.17 21.08
C ASN A 292 10.53 2.22 22.05
N SER A 293 10.25 0.99 21.59
CA SER A 293 9.61 -0.05 22.41
C SER A 293 9.94 -1.43 21.88
N VAL A 294 9.78 -2.42 22.74
CA VAL A 294 9.90 -3.85 22.43
C VAL A 294 8.59 -4.52 22.80
N ASP A 295 8.07 -5.34 21.87
CA ASP A 295 6.81 -6.03 22.08
C ASP A 295 6.97 -7.13 23.13
N PRO A 296 6.07 -7.25 24.11
CA PRO A 296 6.14 -8.29 25.13
C PRO A 296 6.19 -9.70 24.51
N GLY A 297 7.06 -10.57 25.06
CA GLY A 297 7.22 -11.94 24.60
C GLY A 297 7.77 -12.11 23.19
N SER A 298 8.21 -11.04 22.54
CA SER A 298 8.83 -11.07 21.20
C SER A 298 10.26 -11.62 21.23
N PRO A 299 10.83 -12.03 20.08
CA PRO A 299 12.23 -12.43 19.98
C PRO A 299 13.21 -11.41 20.57
N ALA A 300 13.00 -10.12 20.32
CA ALA A 300 13.82 -9.05 20.89
C ALA A 300 13.69 -8.97 22.42
N ALA A 301 12.48 -9.15 22.97
CA ALA A 301 12.27 -9.18 24.42
C ALA A 301 12.97 -10.38 25.07
N VAL A 302 12.87 -11.56 24.45
CA VAL A 302 13.54 -12.79 24.91
C VAL A 302 15.06 -12.62 24.87
N ALA A 303 15.59 -11.95 23.85
CA ALA A 303 17.00 -11.64 23.70
C ALA A 303 17.50 -10.52 24.65
N GLY A 304 16.61 -9.92 25.46
CA GLY A 304 16.97 -8.90 26.45
C GLY A 304 17.14 -7.48 25.89
N ILE A 305 16.66 -7.24 24.66
CA ILE A 305 16.59 -5.89 24.06
C ILE A 305 15.53 -5.06 24.79
N ARG A 306 15.76 -3.77 24.95
CA ARG A 306 14.90 -2.85 25.72
C ARG A 306 14.66 -1.54 24.96
N ALA A 307 13.64 -0.81 25.38
CA ALA A 307 13.47 0.58 24.97
C ALA A 307 14.70 1.41 25.34
N SER A 308 15.02 2.39 24.53
CA SER A 308 16.21 3.24 24.58
C SER A 308 17.54 2.54 24.21
N ASP A 309 17.54 1.27 23.83
CA ASP A 309 18.71 0.66 23.19
C ASP A 309 18.89 1.24 21.78
N ILE A 310 20.14 1.28 21.33
CA ILE A 310 20.50 1.68 19.96
C ILE A 310 21.01 0.44 19.21
N VAL A 311 20.44 0.15 18.06
CA VAL A 311 20.98 -0.87 17.13
C VAL A 311 22.02 -0.19 16.26
N LEU A 312 23.28 -0.62 16.35
CA LEU A 312 24.39 -0.10 15.54
C LEU A 312 24.51 -0.86 14.21
N SER A 313 24.34 -2.18 14.25
CA SER A 313 24.37 -3.02 13.04
C SER A 313 23.53 -4.28 13.22
N ILE A 314 23.11 -4.87 12.08
CA ILE A 314 22.51 -6.21 11.99
C ILE A 314 23.35 -7.00 10.99
N ASP A 315 23.93 -8.14 11.42
CA ASP A 315 24.85 -8.97 10.65
C ASP A 315 25.97 -8.14 9.98
N GLY A 316 26.55 -7.20 10.75
CA GLY A 316 27.60 -6.29 10.30
C GLY A 316 27.14 -5.17 9.35
N LYS A 317 25.85 -5.04 9.09
CA LYS A 317 25.25 -3.98 8.29
C LYS A 317 24.91 -2.79 9.18
N HIS A 318 25.66 -1.71 9.07
CA HIS A 318 25.42 -0.47 9.80
C HIS A 318 24.24 0.31 9.21
N PHE A 319 23.58 1.10 10.06
CA PHE A 319 22.41 1.90 9.69
C PHE A 319 22.61 3.36 10.07
N ASP A 320 21.98 4.20 9.27
CA ASP A 320 21.65 5.57 9.62
C ASP A 320 20.15 5.64 9.85
N GLY A 321 19.69 5.65 11.08
CA GLY A 321 18.28 5.70 11.49
C GLY A 321 17.89 7.05 12.07
N ARG A 322 18.51 8.15 11.65
CA ARG A 322 18.21 9.49 12.16
C ARG A 322 16.87 10.02 11.70
N PHE A 323 16.48 9.74 10.45
CA PHE A 323 15.29 10.30 9.85
C PHE A 323 14.21 9.25 9.62
N PRO A 324 12.92 9.64 9.65
CA PRO A 324 11.81 8.72 9.40
C PRO A 324 11.91 7.95 8.08
N GLU A 325 12.45 8.57 7.03
CA GLU A 325 12.64 7.98 5.70
C GLU A 325 13.63 6.80 5.68
N GLN A 326 14.49 6.71 6.69
CA GLN A 326 15.50 5.65 6.82
C GLN A 326 14.97 4.40 7.54
N ILE A 327 13.83 4.49 8.20
CA ILE A 327 13.22 3.39 8.95
C ILE A 327 12.70 2.24 8.06
N PRO A 328 11.93 2.50 6.96
CA PRO A 328 11.40 1.43 6.13
C PRO A 328 12.46 0.47 5.54
N PRO A 329 13.63 0.97 5.04
CA PRO A 329 14.70 0.07 4.59
C PRO A 329 15.20 -0.88 5.69
N ILE A 330 15.29 -0.43 6.94
CA ILE A 330 15.72 -1.26 8.09
C ILE A 330 14.65 -2.30 8.42
N ARG A 331 13.36 -1.91 8.44
CA ARG A 331 12.24 -2.85 8.59
C ARG A 331 12.24 -3.91 7.48
N ASN A 332 12.45 -3.50 6.24
CA ASN A 332 12.51 -4.42 5.11
C ASN A 332 13.70 -5.37 5.22
N LEU A 333 14.85 -4.92 5.74
CA LEU A 333 15.98 -5.79 5.99
C LEU A 333 15.60 -6.88 7.03
N ILE A 334 15.04 -6.50 8.17
CA ILE A 334 14.59 -7.45 9.20
C ILE A 334 13.56 -8.42 8.60
N ALA A 335 12.56 -7.90 7.86
CA ALA A 335 11.52 -8.70 7.24
C ALA A 335 12.02 -9.64 6.13
N SER A 336 13.20 -9.41 5.57
CA SER A 336 13.80 -10.22 4.50
C SER A 336 14.56 -11.45 4.97
N TYR A 337 14.84 -11.56 6.26
CA TYR A 337 15.45 -12.77 6.81
C TYR A 337 14.48 -13.95 6.72
N ALA A 338 15.00 -15.16 6.71
CA ALA A 338 14.17 -16.35 6.84
C ALA A 338 13.52 -16.40 8.23
N VAL A 339 12.31 -16.90 8.31
CA VAL A 339 11.64 -17.16 9.60
C VAL A 339 12.43 -18.25 10.34
N GLY A 340 12.77 -18.02 11.62
CA GLY A 340 13.61 -18.88 12.42
C GLY A 340 15.11 -18.65 12.21
N ALA A 341 15.52 -17.66 11.43
CA ALA A 341 16.94 -17.31 11.30
C ALA A 341 17.43 -16.61 12.57
N GLU A 342 18.65 -16.96 12.98
CA GLU A 342 19.38 -16.26 14.02
C GLU A 342 20.14 -15.07 13.41
N ILE A 343 19.89 -13.87 13.89
CA ILE A 343 20.54 -12.63 13.44
C ILE A 343 21.38 -12.06 14.56
N SER A 344 22.59 -11.56 14.23
CA SER A 344 23.49 -10.91 15.15
C SER A 344 23.27 -9.40 15.12
N MET A 345 22.95 -8.81 16.27
CA MET A 345 22.72 -7.37 16.40
C MET A 345 23.76 -6.76 17.32
N GLU A 346 24.50 -5.77 16.81
CA GLU A 346 25.39 -4.94 17.62
C GLU A 346 24.57 -3.80 18.21
N MET A 347 24.62 -3.70 19.54
CA MET A 347 23.76 -2.82 20.34
C MET A 347 24.58 -1.89 21.19
N LYS A 348 24.02 -0.71 21.50
CA LYS A 348 24.52 0.19 22.54
C LYS A 348 23.42 0.47 23.57
N ARG A 349 23.76 0.36 24.86
CA ARG A 349 22.90 0.72 26.01
C ARG A 349 23.69 1.59 26.96
N GLY A 350 23.39 2.90 27.01
CA GLY A 350 24.20 3.86 27.69
C GLY A 350 25.62 3.87 27.09
N GLU A 351 26.65 3.66 27.93
CA GLU A 351 28.05 3.59 27.49
C GLU A 351 28.48 2.19 27.03
N GLU A 352 27.68 1.15 27.29
CA GLU A 352 28.00 -0.24 26.99
C GLU A 352 27.63 -0.63 25.58
N SER A 353 28.59 -1.22 24.85
CA SER A 353 28.32 -1.90 23.56
C SER A 353 28.37 -3.41 23.74
N PHE A 354 27.39 -4.12 23.19
CA PHE A 354 27.27 -5.57 23.29
C PHE A 354 26.65 -6.18 22.03
N ILE A 355 26.83 -7.47 21.85
CA ILE A 355 26.21 -8.21 20.75
C ILE A 355 25.12 -9.10 21.33
N VAL A 356 23.97 -9.14 20.65
CA VAL A 356 22.85 -10.02 20.99
C VAL A 356 22.44 -10.84 19.77
N GLN A 357 22.12 -12.11 20.01
CA GLN A 357 21.54 -12.99 18.99
C GLN A 357 20.02 -13.02 19.14
N VAL A 358 19.34 -12.80 18.03
CA VAL A 358 17.86 -12.78 17.99
C VAL A 358 17.39 -13.79 16.97
N VAL A 359 16.53 -14.74 17.37
CA VAL A 359 15.90 -15.71 16.47
C VAL A 359 14.60 -15.09 15.96
N THR A 360 14.51 -14.92 14.64
CA THR A 360 13.34 -14.29 14.03
C THR A 360 12.10 -15.18 14.10
N GLU A 361 10.92 -14.58 14.26
CA GLU A 361 9.62 -15.24 14.13
C GLU A 361 8.91 -14.80 12.84
N ARG A 362 7.81 -15.47 12.48
CA ARG A 362 6.94 -15.03 11.38
C ARG A 362 6.17 -13.77 11.79
N LEU A 363 6.16 -12.76 10.91
CA LEU A 363 5.26 -11.63 11.04
C LEU A 363 3.85 -12.08 10.62
N GLU A 364 2.96 -12.22 11.57
CA GLU A 364 1.57 -12.58 11.31
C GLU A 364 0.77 -11.41 10.72
N SER A 365 -0.34 -11.74 10.06
CA SER A 365 -1.29 -10.73 9.60
C SER A 365 -1.82 -9.90 10.76
N ARG A 366 -1.96 -8.60 10.56
CA ARG A 366 -2.65 -7.72 11.50
C ARG A 366 -4.17 -7.96 11.49
N VAL A 367 -4.69 -8.53 10.42
CA VAL A 367 -6.12 -8.71 10.17
C VAL A 367 -6.52 -10.12 10.50
N GLY A 368 -7.25 -10.29 11.60
CA GLY A 368 -7.91 -11.54 11.97
C GLY A 368 -9.20 -11.78 11.18
N LYS A 369 -9.78 -12.97 11.35
CA LYS A 369 -11.08 -13.32 10.75
C LYS A 369 -12.21 -12.45 11.30
N GLU A 370 -13.12 -12.02 10.44
CA GLU A 370 -14.27 -11.20 10.80
C GLU A 370 -15.56 -12.02 10.77
N TRP A 371 -16.50 -11.65 11.65
CA TRP A 371 -17.80 -12.31 11.73
C TRP A 371 -18.89 -11.37 12.25
N ALA A 372 -20.14 -11.62 11.80
CA ALA A 372 -21.32 -10.90 12.25
C ALA A 372 -22.23 -11.80 13.09
N PHE A 373 -22.66 -11.30 14.23
CA PHE A 373 -23.65 -11.87 15.11
C PHE A 373 -24.92 -11.04 14.99
N GLU A 374 -25.73 -11.37 13.97
CA GLU A 374 -26.82 -10.55 13.47
C GLU A 374 -27.88 -10.25 14.55
N LYS A 375 -28.29 -11.22 15.36
CA LYS A 375 -29.28 -11.00 16.44
C LYS A 375 -28.75 -10.08 17.55
N TRP A 376 -27.44 -10.08 17.77
CA TRP A 376 -26.83 -9.16 18.72
C TRP A 376 -26.56 -7.77 18.11
N GLY A 377 -26.58 -7.66 16.77
CA GLY A 377 -26.15 -6.46 16.08
C GLY A 377 -24.67 -6.16 16.34
N LEU A 378 -23.85 -7.19 16.34
CA LEU A 378 -22.43 -7.14 16.70
C LEU A 378 -21.57 -7.71 15.59
N THR A 379 -20.55 -6.98 15.21
CA THR A 379 -19.49 -7.50 14.35
C THR A 379 -18.16 -7.44 15.07
N VAL A 380 -17.40 -8.51 14.93
CA VAL A 380 -16.12 -8.67 15.59
C VAL A 380 -15.04 -9.13 14.60
N ARG A 381 -13.80 -8.96 15.03
CA ARG A 381 -12.60 -9.50 14.41
C ARG A 381 -11.82 -10.29 15.45
N GLU A 382 -11.30 -11.44 15.07
CA GLU A 382 -10.41 -12.23 15.90
C GLU A 382 -9.15 -11.39 16.25
N VAL A 383 -8.70 -11.45 17.49
CA VAL A 383 -7.48 -10.78 17.92
C VAL A 383 -6.30 -11.52 17.30
N SER A 384 -5.53 -10.85 16.43
CA SER A 384 -4.28 -11.41 15.93
C SER A 384 -3.14 -11.09 16.90
N ARG A 385 -2.09 -11.92 16.90
CA ARG A 385 -0.88 -11.67 17.72
C ARG A 385 -0.28 -10.28 17.46
N THR A 386 -0.24 -9.86 16.21
CA THR A 386 0.21 -8.52 15.84
C THR A 386 -0.67 -7.43 16.46
N PHE A 387 -2.00 -7.58 16.41
CA PHE A 387 -2.93 -6.63 17.02
C PHE A 387 -2.76 -6.61 18.56
N ALA A 388 -2.63 -7.77 19.20
CA ALA A 388 -2.42 -7.88 20.63
C ALA A 388 -1.14 -7.14 21.08
N ARG A 389 -0.04 -7.36 20.39
CA ARG A 389 1.24 -6.70 20.66
C ARG A 389 1.16 -5.18 20.48
N GLU A 390 0.58 -4.69 19.40
CA GLU A 390 0.39 -3.25 19.15
C GLU A 390 -0.48 -2.56 20.22
N ARG A 391 -1.45 -3.29 20.75
CA ARG A 391 -2.35 -2.81 21.79
C ARG A 391 -1.84 -3.12 23.21
N GLN A 392 -0.69 -3.80 23.32
CA GLN A 392 -0.09 -4.24 24.59
C GLN A 392 -1.09 -5.05 25.44
N LEU A 393 -1.82 -5.97 24.76
CA LEU A 393 -2.66 -6.95 25.42
C LEU A 393 -1.77 -8.05 26.02
N GLU A 394 -2.26 -8.69 27.08
CA GLU A 394 -1.52 -9.77 27.77
C GLU A 394 -1.49 -11.05 26.91
N THR A 395 -2.57 -11.31 26.16
CA THR A 395 -2.72 -12.46 25.26
C THR A 395 -3.28 -12.04 23.90
N ASP A 396 -3.21 -12.91 22.92
CA ASP A 396 -3.88 -12.80 21.63
C ASP A 396 -5.27 -13.48 21.60
N ASP A 397 -5.77 -13.86 22.79
CA ASP A 397 -7.10 -14.43 22.96
C ASP A 397 -8.21 -13.38 22.83
N GLY A 398 -9.42 -13.85 22.49
CA GLY A 398 -10.60 -13.02 22.41
C GLY A 398 -10.87 -12.43 21.02
N VAL A 399 -11.81 -11.48 21.00
CA VAL A 399 -12.24 -10.82 19.76
C VAL A 399 -12.36 -9.32 19.97
N VAL A 400 -12.03 -8.53 18.96
CA VAL A 400 -12.21 -7.07 18.96
C VAL A 400 -13.51 -6.69 18.27
N VAL A 401 -14.31 -5.84 18.91
CA VAL A 401 -15.53 -5.27 18.34
C VAL A 401 -15.17 -4.29 17.22
N ILE A 402 -15.65 -4.55 16.00
CA ILE A 402 -15.45 -3.68 14.84
C ILE A 402 -16.70 -2.88 14.47
N GLY A 403 -17.87 -3.27 14.98
CA GLY A 403 -19.10 -2.52 14.81
C GLY A 403 -20.23 -3.00 15.71
N THR A 404 -21.17 -2.09 16.00
CA THR A 404 -22.44 -2.36 16.68
C THR A 404 -23.57 -1.69 15.93
N GLN A 405 -24.72 -2.36 15.84
CA GLN A 405 -25.91 -1.83 15.18
C GLN A 405 -26.81 -1.15 16.23
N SER A 406 -27.29 0.04 15.89
CA SER A 406 -28.14 0.83 16.80
C SER A 406 -29.43 0.08 17.15
N ALA A 407 -29.84 0.21 18.40
CA ALA A 407 -31.03 -0.43 19.00
C ALA A 407 -30.95 -1.97 19.18
N PHE A 408 -29.83 -2.62 18.81
CA PHE A 408 -29.59 -4.03 19.02
C PHE A 408 -28.98 -4.34 20.41
N PRO A 409 -29.00 -5.61 20.87
CA PRO A 409 -28.51 -6.00 22.19
C PRO A 409 -27.08 -5.57 22.50
N ALA A 410 -26.16 -5.64 21.52
CA ALA A 410 -24.75 -5.27 21.74
C ALA A 410 -24.60 -3.75 22.02
N GLU A 411 -25.28 -2.90 21.26
CA GLU A 411 -25.25 -1.44 21.50
C GLU A 411 -25.94 -1.08 22.79
N LYS A 412 -27.10 -1.68 23.10
CA LYS A 412 -27.80 -1.51 24.39
C LYS A 412 -26.96 -1.93 25.59
N ALA A 413 -26.13 -2.98 25.44
CA ALA A 413 -25.17 -3.40 26.47
C ALA A 413 -24.01 -2.43 26.63
N GLY A 414 -23.85 -1.46 25.70
CA GLY A 414 -22.77 -0.46 25.71
C GLY A 414 -21.46 -0.96 25.12
N LEU A 415 -21.50 -2.03 24.31
CA LEU A 415 -20.36 -2.43 23.47
C LEU A 415 -20.09 -1.36 22.41
N ARG A 416 -18.82 -1.12 22.11
CA ARG A 416 -18.39 -0.12 21.12
C ARG A 416 -17.20 -0.63 20.34
N ARG A 417 -16.99 -0.09 19.14
CA ARG A 417 -15.81 -0.34 18.33
C ARG A 417 -14.52 -0.16 19.15
N GLY A 418 -13.64 -1.15 19.08
CA GLY A 418 -12.36 -1.16 19.77
C GLY A 418 -12.40 -1.84 21.16
N ASP A 419 -13.56 -2.31 21.66
CA ASP A 419 -13.61 -3.18 22.81
C ASP A 419 -13.03 -4.55 22.44
N VAL A 420 -12.18 -5.10 23.28
CA VAL A 420 -11.75 -6.50 23.18
C VAL A 420 -12.57 -7.30 24.18
N ILE A 421 -13.36 -8.26 23.70
CA ILE A 421 -14.11 -9.19 24.54
C ILE A 421 -13.15 -10.33 24.90
N SER A 422 -12.79 -10.44 26.18
CA SER A 422 -11.83 -11.41 26.69
C SER A 422 -12.46 -12.57 27.45
N LYS A 423 -13.68 -12.37 28.04
CA LYS A 423 -14.39 -13.42 28.77
C LYS A 423 -15.89 -13.33 28.57
N ILE A 424 -16.55 -14.49 28.65
CA ILE A 424 -18.00 -14.59 28.71
C ILE A 424 -18.38 -15.47 29.94
N ASN A 425 -19.30 -14.98 30.80
CA ASN A 425 -19.71 -15.64 32.01
C ASN A 425 -18.51 -16.11 32.85
N GLN A 426 -17.48 -15.25 32.98
CA GLN A 426 -16.21 -15.49 33.69
C GLN A 426 -15.29 -16.57 33.07
N THR A 427 -15.66 -17.12 31.90
CA THR A 427 -14.82 -18.07 31.17
C THR A 427 -14.00 -17.30 30.13
N GLU A 428 -12.70 -17.57 30.05
CA GLU A 428 -11.80 -17.00 29.02
C GLU A 428 -12.34 -17.33 27.64
N LEU A 429 -12.27 -16.35 26.72
CA LEU A 429 -12.68 -16.47 25.34
C LEU A 429 -11.42 -16.62 24.48
N GLY A 430 -11.12 -17.83 24.01
CA GLY A 430 -9.94 -18.09 23.20
C GLY A 430 -9.98 -17.45 21.81
N GLY A 431 -11.19 -17.20 21.26
CA GLY A 431 -11.31 -16.55 19.95
C GLY A 431 -12.71 -16.54 19.39
N LEU A 432 -12.77 -16.42 18.06
CA LEU A 432 -14.02 -16.28 17.32
C LEU A 432 -14.92 -17.52 17.43
N ASP A 433 -14.36 -18.72 17.42
CA ASP A 433 -15.14 -19.94 17.41
C ASP A 433 -15.82 -20.19 18.77
N ASP A 434 -15.17 -19.81 19.88
CA ASP A 434 -15.81 -19.83 21.20
C ASP A 434 -17.01 -18.86 21.26
N LEU A 435 -16.83 -17.65 20.72
CA LEU A 435 -17.93 -16.66 20.67
C LEU A 435 -19.09 -17.14 19.82
N LYS A 436 -18.85 -17.86 18.73
CA LYS A 436 -19.91 -18.52 17.94
C LYS A 436 -20.67 -19.55 18.78
N GLY A 437 -19.96 -20.37 19.57
CA GLY A 437 -20.60 -21.33 20.47
C GLY A 437 -21.57 -20.66 21.47
N TYR A 438 -21.16 -19.54 22.07
CA TYR A 438 -22.06 -18.77 22.95
C TYR A 438 -23.24 -18.15 22.18
N TYR A 439 -23.02 -17.70 20.96
CA TYR A 439 -24.08 -17.14 20.12
C TYR A 439 -25.12 -18.20 19.71
N ASP A 440 -24.68 -19.38 19.31
CA ASP A 440 -25.55 -20.50 18.92
C ASP A 440 -26.38 -20.97 20.12
N ALA A 441 -25.78 -21.05 21.32
CA ALA A 441 -26.49 -21.34 22.54
C ALA A 441 -27.55 -20.29 22.90
N TYR A 442 -27.20 -19.00 22.75
CA TYR A 442 -28.11 -17.87 22.97
C TYR A 442 -29.29 -17.90 21.96
N GLU A 443 -29.05 -18.28 20.72
CA GLU A 443 -30.12 -18.44 19.72
C GLU A 443 -31.14 -19.53 20.07
N SER A 444 -30.64 -20.60 20.69
CA SER A 444 -31.45 -21.77 21.09
C SER A 444 -32.22 -21.54 22.36
N LEU A 445 -31.58 -20.94 23.36
CA LEU A 445 -32.15 -20.61 24.66
C LEU A 445 -31.57 -19.27 25.15
N PRO A 446 -32.25 -18.15 24.83
CA PRO A 446 -31.74 -16.82 25.16
C PRO A 446 -31.61 -16.60 26.66
N GLU A 447 -30.38 -16.46 27.14
CA GLU A 447 -30.02 -16.09 28.52
C GLU A 447 -29.14 -14.84 28.50
N ALA A 448 -29.13 -14.08 29.60
CA ALA A 448 -28.23 -12.94 29.72
C ALA A 448 -26.77 -13.39 29.79
N LEU A 449 -25.92 -12.82 28.94
CA LEU A 449 -24.48 -13.10 28.88
C LEU A 449 -23.69 -11.93 29.46
N LEU A 450 -22.86 -12.23 30.47
CA LEU A 450 -21.90 -11.25 31.01
C LEU A 450 -20.61 -11.29 30.19
N MET A 451 -20.27 -10.19 29.55
CA MET A 451 -19.03 -10.02 28.78
C MET A 451 -18.06 -9.13 29.54
N GLU A 452 -16.86 -9.62 29.77
CA GLU A 452 -15.72 -8.80 30.20
C GLU A 452 -15.06 -8.19 28.96
N THR A 453 -14.89 -6.88 28.98
CA THR A 453 -14.31 -6.15 27.84
C THR A 453 -13.14 -5.29 28.29
N LEU A 454 -12.11 -5.23 27.46
CA LEU A 454 -10.93 -4.39 27.65
C LEU A 454 -10.92 -3.27 26.61
N ARG A 455 -10.80 -2.00 27.04
CA ARG A 455 -10.60 -0.84 26.18
C ARG A 455 -9.55 0.08 26.80
N ASN A 456 -8.48 0.37 26.08
CA ASN A 456 -7.40 1.24 26.55
C ASN A 456 -6.91 0.85 27.96
N ARG A 457 -6.69 -0.44 28.21
CA ARG A 457 -6.29 -1.04 29.49
C ARG A 457 -7.34 -0.91 30.61
N THR A 458 -8.56 -0.49 30.31
CA THR A 458 -9.63 -0.43 31.30
C THR A 458 -10.59 -1.60 31.08
N VAL A 459 -10.73 -2.44 32.10
CA VAL A 459 -11.70 -3.54 32.12
C VAL A 459 -13.08 -2.98 32.43
N SER A 460 -14.10 -3.45 31.74
CA SER A 460 -15.50 -3.15 32.00
C SER A 460 -16.38 -4.36 31.69
N PHE A 461 -17.54 -4.41 32.36
CA PHE A 461 -18.48 -5.51 32.22
C PHE A 461 -19.72 -5.05 31.47
N LYS A 462 -20.17 -5.87 30.54
CA LYS A 462 -21.31 -5.62 29.67
C LYS A 462 -22.27 -6.80 29.75
N VAL A 463 -23.56 -6.54 29.74
CA VAL A 463 -24.56 -7.61 29.77
C VAL A 463 -25.40 -7.54 28.50
N ILE A 464 -25.28 -8.55 27.64
CA ILE A 464 -26.22 -8.78 26.56
C ILE A 464 -27.43 -9.47 27.13
N LYS A 465 -28.59 -8.82 26.99
CA LYS A 465 -29.89 -9.37 27.42
C LYS A 465 -30.65 -9.89 26.22
N PRO A 466 -31.51 -10.95 26.40
CA PRO A 466 -32.42 -11.44 25.38
C PRO A 466 -33.32 -10.36 24.80
#